data_999524409defe287317f9247a4c3b6b2
#
_entry.id   999524409defe287317f9247a4c3b6b2
#
_cell.length_a   1.000
_cell.length_b   1.000
_cell.length_c   1.000
_cell.angle_alpha   90.00
_cell.angle_beta   90.00
_cell.angle_gamma   90.00
#
_symmetry.space_group_name_H-M   'P 1'
#
loop_
_entity.id
_entity.type
_entity.pdbx_description
1 polymer ?
#
loop_
_entity_poly.entity_id
_entity_poly.type
_entity_poly.pdbx_seq_one_letter_code
_entity_poly.pdbx_strand_id
1 'polypeptide(L)'
;MKKIVMFDSKVYDKKWFEECNQGRYDIHYLESKLNEDTVGLAQGADAVCAFVNDDLNRKVILKMEEMGIGIVAMRCAGYSNVDYKSGSGTIKFVRVPAYSPYAVAEFAMGLLLTLNRKIHKAYNRTKEYNFNINGLSGMDLHGKTAGVIGTGKIGRIFISICQGFGMKVLAYDPYPNKDADYKYVDLDTLFRESDIISLHCPLTEQTKHIIDEEAVSKMKPHTILVNTSRGGLCESKALFNALKEKRIGGAALDVYEEEAEWFFEDHSEQGIQDDTLALLTAMPNVLVTSHQAFLTEEALKNIAEVTLQNADDYFAGKKLENEIV
;
A
#
# COMPACT_ATOMS: atom_id res chain seq x y z
N MET A 1 -12.47 10.60 -30.92
CA MET A 1 -11.53 10.46 -29.82
C MET A 1 -12.05 9.34 -28.94
N LYS A 2 -11.19 8.44 -28.45
CA LYS A 2 -11.62 7.35 -27.57
C LYS A 2 -11.95 7.92 -26.20
N LYS A 3 -13.02 7.39 -25.56
CA LYS A 3 -13.52 7.85 -24.26
C LYS A 3 -13.09 6.90 -23.15
N ILE A 4 -12.49 7.45 -22.08
CA ILE A 4 -12.14 6.72 -20.86
C ILE A 4 -12.99 7.26 -19.71
N VAL A 5 -13.64 6.40 -18.96
CA VAL A 5 -14.30 6.77 -17.70
C VAL A 5 -13.43 6.30 -16.54
N MET A 6 -12.99 7.25 -15.71
CA MET A 6 -12.18 6.98 -14.52
C MET A 6 -13.06 7.08 -13.28
N PHE A 7 -13.19 5.96 -12.57
CA PHE A 7 -13.91 5.89 -11.28
C PHE A 7 -12.97 6.17 -10.11
N ASP A 8 -13.54 6.52 -8.96
CA ASP A 8 -12.84 6.85 -7.72
C ASP A 8 -11.70 7.85 -7.94
N SER A 9 -11.91 8.82 -8.83
CA SER A 9 -10.89 9.79 -9.21
C SER A 9 -10.64 10.79 -8.09
N LYS A 10 -9.39 11.00 -7.74
CA LYS A 10 -8.96 11.99 -6.76
C LYS A 10 -8.34 13.21 -7.46
N VAL A 11 -8.24 14.33 -6.75
CA VAL A 11 -7.70 15.59 -7.31
C VAL A 11 -6.27 15.40 -7.86
N TYR A 12 -5.45 14.58 -7.18
CA TYR A 12 -4.09 14.30 -7.63
C TYR A 12 -4.04 13.45 -8.91
N ASP A 13 -5.01 12.55 -9.14
CA ASP A 13 -5.10 11.77 -10.39
C ASP A 13 -5.32 12.71 -11.56
N LYS A 14 -6.32 13.60 -11.46
CA LYS A 14 -6.68 14.53 -12.52
C LYS A 14 -5.49 15.34 -13.00
N LYS A 15 -4.69 15.89 -12.08
CA LYS A 15 -3.47 16.67 -12.43
C LYS A 15 -2.56 15.89 -13.39
N TRP A 16 -2.20 14.68 -13.02
CA TRP A 16 -1.19 13.92 -13.77
C TRP A 16 -1.75 13.26 -15.03
N PHE A 17 -3.03 12.80 -14.98
CA PHE A 17 -3.68 12.27 -16.18
C PHE A 17 -3.89 13.34 -17.24
N GLU A 18 -4.28 14.57 -16.88
CA GLU A 18 -4.37 15.68 -17.83
C GLU A 18 -3.02 16.03 -18.45
N GLU A 19 -1.97 16.13 -17.63
CA GLU A 19 -0.60 16.40 -18.10
C GLU A 19 -0.10 15.33 -19.07
N CYS A 20 -0.29 14.05 -18.72
CA CYS A 20 0.19 12.92 -19.54
C CYS A 20 -0.72 12.62 -20.73
N ASN A 21 -2.01 12.94 -20.67
CA ASN A 21 -2.98 12.67 -21.73
C ASN A 21 -2.71 13.49 -22.99
N GLN A 22 -2.36 14.74 -22.85
CA GLN A 22 -2.07 15.65 -23.98
C GLN A 22 -3.17 15.63 -25.07
N GLY A 23 -4.41 15.43 -24.66
CA GLY A 23 -5.57 15.43 -25.56
C GLY A 23 -5.75 14.16 -26.40
N ARG A 24 -5.07 13.03 -26.08
CA ARG A 24 -5.24 11.73 -26.80
C ARG A 24 -6.59 11.07 -26.56
N TYR A 25 -7.12 11.22 -25.34
CA TYR A 25 -8.35 10.63 -24.86
C TYR A 25 -9.30 11.68 -24.30
N ASP A 26 -10.60 11.42 -24.41
CA ASP A 26 -11.64 12.12 -23.67
C ASP A 26 -11.83 11.40 -22.32
N ILE A 27 -11.25 11.98 -21.23
CA ILE A 27 -11.26 11.35 -19.91
C ILE A 27 -12.35 11.99 -19.05
N HIS A 28 -13.32 11.17 -18.64
CA HIS A 28 -14.38 11.57 -17.71
C HIS A 28 -14.01 11.11 -16.29
N TYR A 29 -13.78 12.07 -15.40
CA TYR A 29 -13.41 11.81 -14.01
C TYR A 29 -14.65 11.74 -13.13
N LEU A 30 -14.86 10.61 -12.46
CA LEU A 30 -15.94 10.37 -11.51
C LEU A 30 -15.37 10.17 -10.11
N GLU A 31 -15.85 10.89 -9.13
CA GLU A 31 -15.50 10.71 -7.72
C GLU A 31 -16.12 9.43 -7.13
N SER A 32 -17.23 8.96 -7.74
CA SER A 32 -17.90 7.74 -7.33
C SER A 32 -17.03 6.51 -7.59
N LYS A 33 -17.01 5.58 -6.64
CA LYS A 33 -16.43 4.24 -6.81
C LYS A 33 -17.23 3.43 -7.83
N LEU A 34 -16.53 2.55 -8.55
CA LEU A 34 -17.16 1.57 -9.44
C LEU A 34 -17.75 0.42 -8.61
N ASN A 35 -19.03 0.17 -8.81
CA ASN A 35 -19.78 -0.94 -8.22
C ASN A 35 -21.03 -1.25 -9.07
N GLU A 36 -21.89 -2.15 -8.59
CA GLU A 36 -23.12 -2.54 -9.30
C GLU A 36 -24.08 -1.37 -9.57
N ASP A 37 -24.13 -0.38 -8.67
CA ASP A 37 -25.02 0.78 -8.78
C ASP A 37 -24.45 1.86 -9.72
N THR A 38 -23.14 2.00 -9.79
CA THR A 38 -22.46 3.09 -10.52
C THR A 38 -21.90 2.68 -11.87
N VAL A 39 -21.79 1.38 -12.17
CA VAL A 39 -21.24 0.89 -13.43
C VAL A 39 -21.95 1.45 -14.66
N GLY A 40 -23.25 1.78 -14.56
CA GLY A 40 -24.01 2.42 -15.63
C GLY A 40 -23.45 3.78 -16.09
N LEU A 41 -22.66 4.47 -15.25
CA LEU A 41 -22.02 5.74 -15.59
C LEU A 41 -20.93 5.57 -16.67
N ALA A 42 -20.46 4.35 -16.91
CA ALA A 42 -19.52 4.03 -17.99
C ALA A 42 -20.19 3.87 -19.37
N GLN A 43 -21.50 4.08 -19.49
CA GLN A 43 -22.21 3.92 -20.76
C GLN A 43 -21.60 4.79 -21.87
N GLY A 44 -21.24 4.15 -22.99
CA GLY A 44 -20.63 4.80 -24.15
C GLY A 44 -19.12 5.08 -23.98
N ALA A 45 -18.47 4.56 -22.95
CA ALA A 45 -17.02 4.56 -22.85
C ALA A 45 -16.39 3.44 -23.69
N ASP A 46 -15.18 3.68 -24.21
CA ASP A 46 -14.35 2.67 -24.86
C ASP A 46 -13.47 1.90 -23.82
N ALA A 47 -13.16 2.56 -22.72
CA ALA A 47 -12.33 2.02 -21.64
C ALA A 47 -12.80 2.52 -20.26
N VAL A 48 -12.51 1.73 -19.23
CA VAL A 48 -12.69 2.10 -17.81
C VAL A 48 -11.32 2.15 -17.14
N CYS A 49 -11.07 3.20 -16.35
CA CYS A 49 -9.95 3.28 -15.43
C CYS A 49 -10.45 3.11 -14.01
N ALA A 50 -9.91 2.13 -13.28
CA ALA A 50 -10.35 1.76 -11.94
C ALA A 50 -9.20 1.75 -10.92
N PHE A 51 -9.55 1.76 -9.63
CA PHE A 51 -8.61 1.79 -8.51
C PHE A 51 -8.82 0.60 -7.55
N VAL A 52 -8.02 0.53 -6.48
CA VAL A 52 -8.00 -0.62 -5.54
C VAL A 52 -9.30 -0.81 -4.77
N ASN A 53 -10.09 0.26 -4.59
CA ASN A 53 -11.35 0.23 -3.83
C ASN A 53 -12.59 0.14 -4.73
N ASP A 54 -12.40 0.05 -6.04
CA ASP A 54 -13.49 -0.23 -6.98
C ASP A 54 -13.87 -1.70 -6.92
N ASP A 55 -15.16 -2.01 -6.96
CA ASP A 55 -15.65 -3.38 -6.98
C ASP A 55 -15.81 -3.87 -8.41
N LEU A 56 -14.87 -4.68 -8.85
CA LEU A 56 -14.87 -5.33 -10.18
C LEU A 56 -15.32 -6.79 -10.05
N ASN A 57 -16.46 -7.00 -9.37
CA ASN A 57 -17.08 -8.30 -9.25
C ASN A 57 -17.70 -8.76 -10.59
N ARG A 58 -18.15 -10.01 -10.64
CA ARG A 58 -18.72 -10.62 -11.84
C ARG A 58 -19.86 -9.80 -12.46
N LYS A 59 -20.76 -9.23 -11.65
CA LYS A 59 -21.93 -8.49 -12.18
C LYS A 59 -21.49 -7.19 -12.85
N VAL A 60 -20.56 -6.48 -12.25
CA VAL A 60 -19.97 -5.26 -12.82
C VAL A 60 -19.26 -5.58 -14.13
N ILE A 61 -18.47 -6.65 -14.17
CA ILE A 61 -17.77 -7.08 -15.40
C ILE A 61 -18.75 -7.41 -16.52
N LEU A 62 -19.77 -8.24 -16.24
CA LEU A 62 -20.79 -8.59 -17.25
C LEU A 62 -21.53 -7.35 -17.76
N LYS A 63 -21.81 -6.38 -16.88
CA LYS A 63 -22.45 -5.13 -17.29
C LYS A 63 -21.56 -4.28 -18.19
N MET A 64 -20.26 -4.23 -17.93
CA MET A 64 -19.29 -3.58 -18.81
C MET A 64 -19.18 -4.28 -20.17
N GLU A 65 -19.23 -5.61 -20.21
CA GLU A 65 -19.28 -6.39 -21.47
C GLU A 65 -20.51 -6.03 -22.30
N GLU A 66 -21.70 -5.96 -21.67
CA GLU A 66 -22.97 -5.54 -22.36
C GLU A 66 -22.85 -4.12 -22.93
N MET A 67 -22.11 -3.22 -22.28
CA MET A 67 -21.88 -1.86 -22.74
C MET A 67 -20.80 -1.75 -23.84
N GLY A 68 -20.10 -2.86 -24.16
CA GLY A 68 -19.07 -2.89 -25.19
C GLY A 68 -17.71 -2.33 -24.72
N ILE A 69 -17.45 -2.25 -23.43
CA ILE A 69 -16.15 -1.83 -22.88
C ILE A 69 -15.13 -2.91 -23.18
N GLY A 70 -14.02 -2.56 -23.83
CA GLY A 70 -13.01 -3.52 -24.26
C GLY A 70 -11.80 -3.64 -23.34
N ILE A 71 -11.55 -2.65 -22.49
CA ILE A 71 -10.41 -2.64 -21.57
C ILE A 71 -10.75 -1.99 -20.22
N VAL A 72 -10.28 -2.59 -19.14
CA VAL A 72 -10.23 -2.01 -17.80
C VAL A 72 -8.76 -1.81 -17.41
N ALA A 73 -8.38 -0.57 -17.21
CA ALA A 73 -7.03 -0.20 -16.80
C ALA A 73 -7.02 0.13 -15.30
N MET A 74 -6.41 -0.76 -14.49
CA MET A 74 -6.16 -0.51 -13.08
C MET A 74 -5.01 0.49 -12.94
N ARG A 75 -5.26 1.65 -12.32
CA ARG A 75 -4.21 2.64 -12.03
C ARG A 75 -3.43 2.32 -10.74
N CYS A 76 -3.22 1.05 -10.48
CA CYS A 76 -2.52 0.54 -9.30
C CYS A 76 -1.87 -0.83 -9.59
N ALA A 77 -1.02 -1.28 -8.67
CA ALA A 77 -0.34 -2.56 -8.79
C ALA A 77 -1.19 -3.75 -8.28
N GLY A 78 -1.98 -3.51 -7.23
CA GLY A 78 -2.89 -4.52 -6.67
C GLY A 78 -4.14 -4.70 -7.54
N TYR A 79 -4.66 -5.92 -7.60
CA TYR A 79 -5.86 -6.27 -8.35
C TYR A 79 -6.70 -7.36 -7.65
N SER A 80 -6.61 -7.46 -6.34
CA SER A 80 -7.39 -8.42 -5.54
C SER A 80 -8.89 -8.17 -5.59
N ASN A 81 -9.29 -6.95 -5.95
CA ASN A 81 -10.67 -6.51 -6.14
C ASN A 81 -11.23 -6.80 -7.55
N VAL A 82 -10.47 -7.49 -8.42
CA VAL A 82 -10.86 -7.76 -9.81
C VAL A 82 -11.12 -9.25 -10.01
N ASP A 83 -12.37 -9.62 -10.29
CA ASP A 83 -12.75 -10.99 -10.66
C ASP A 83 -12.60 -11.21 -12.19
N TYR A 84 -11.38 -10.99 -12.69
CA TYR A 84 -11.07 -10.99 -14.11
C TYR A 84 -11.35 -12.33 -14.84
N LYS A 85 -11.56 -13.41 -14.07
CA LYS A 85 -11.88 -14.75 -14.63
C LYS A 85 -13.37 -14.98 -14.84
N SER A 86 -14.24 -14.12 -14.33
CA SER A 86 -15.68 -14.36 -14.31
C SER A 86 -16.44 -13.82 -15.53
N GLY A 87 -15.78 -13.03 -16.38
CA GLY A 87 -16.37 -12.53 -17.64
C GLY A 87 -16.26 -13.51 -18.81
N SER A 88 -16.74 -13.10 -19.98
CA SER A 88 -16.63 -13.86 -21.24
C SER A 88 -15.21 -13.85 -21.84
N GLY A 89 -14.30 -13.07 -21.27
CA GLY A 89 -12.94 -12.86 -21.78
C GLY A 89 -12.85 -11.80 -22.89
N THR A 90 -13.90 -11.03 -23.11
CA THR A 90 -13.89 -9.94 -24.10
C THR A 90 -13.22 -8.68 -23.58
N ILE A 91 -13.27 -8.44 -22.25
CA ILE A 91 -12.58 -7.32 -21.61
C ILE A 91 -11.13 -7.71 -21.30
N LYS A 92 -10.20 -6.84 -21.66
CA LYS A 92 -8.81 -6.94 -21.24
C LYS A 92 -8.59 -6.16 -19.93
N PHE A 93 -7.98 -6.81 -18.95
CA PHE A 93 -7.61 -6.19 -17.67
C PHE A 93 -6.12 -5.93 -17.66
N VAL A 94 -5.73 -4.68 -17.45
CA VAL A 94 -4.32 -4.26 -17.37
C VAL A 94 -4.09 -3.49 -16.06
N ARG A 95 -2.83 -3.43 -15.63
CA ARG A 95 -2.47 -2.75 -14.38
C ARG A 95 -1.19 -1.95 -14.52
N VAL A 96 -0.85 -1.19 -13.47
CA VAL A 96 0.46 -0.56 -13.32
C VAL A 96 1.30 -1.45 -12.40
N PRO A 97 2.18 -2.29 -12.91
CA PRO A 97 2.87 -3.32 -12.10
C PRO A 97 3.87 -2.75 -11.11
N ALA A 98 4.43 -1.57 -11.40
CA ALA A 98 5.33 -0.82 -10.52
C ALA A 98 5.33 0.65 -10.92
N TYR A 99 5.42 1.55 -9.94
CA TYR A 99 5.44 2.99 -10.19
C TYR A 99 6.65 3.68 -9.55
N SER A 100 6.86 3.58 -8.23
CA SER A 100 8.06 4.07 -7.54
C SER A 100 8.40 3.20 -6.33
N PRO A 101 9.37 2.30 -6.44
CA PRO A 101 9.79 1.52 -5.29
C PRO A 101 10.47 2.38 -4.21
N TYR A 102 11.04 3.53 -4.60
CA TYR A 102 11.64 4.49 -3.68
C TYR A 102 10.58 5.14 -2.79
N ALA A 103 9.45 5.59 -3.35
CA ALA A 103 8.36 6.20 -2.59
C ALA A 103 7.97 5.37 -1.37
N VAL A 104 7.71 4.07 -1.57
CA VAL A 104 7.29 3.17 -0.50
C VAL A 104 8.41 2.90 0.52
N ALA A 105 9.65 2.71 0.05
CA ALA A 105 10.77 2.44 0.94
C ALA A 105 11.14 3.66 1.80
N GLU A 106 11.15 4.84 1.22
CA GLU A 106 11.41 6.11 1.92
C GLU A 106 10.29 6.42 2.90
N PHE A 107 9.02 6.20 2.52
CA PHE A 107 7.88 6.39 3.41
C PHE A 107 7.93 5.43 4.61
N ALA A 108 8.28 4.16 4.40
CA ALA A 108 8.47 3.19 5.49
C ALA A 108 9.53 3.67 6.50
N MET A 109 10.65 4.21 6.02
CA MET A 109 11.66 4.81 6.90
C MET A 109 11.14 6.09 7.56
N GLY A 110 10.39 6.92 6.84
CA GLY A 110 9.73 8.12 7.38
C GLY A 110 8.78 7.79 8.53
N LEU A 111 7.93 6.76 8.37
CA LEU A 111 7.04 6.27 9.43
C LEU A 111 7.84 5.75 10.64
N LEU A 112 8.87 4.93 10.40
CA LEU A 112 9.75 4.42 11.45
C LEU A 112 10.37 5.56 12.27
N LEU A 113 10.96 6.56 11.62
CA LEU A 113 11.56 7.71 12.28
C LEU A 113 10.53 8.55 13.04
N THR A 114 9.36 8.76 12.44
CA THR A 114 8.25 9.52 13.03
C THR A 114 7.75 8.86 14.32
N LEU A 115 7.54 7.55 14.30
CA LEU A 115 7.11 6.80 15.48
C LEU A 115 8.21 6.73 16.54
N ASN A 116 9.41 6.30 16.16
CA ASN A 116 10.56 6.15 17.06
C ASN A 116 10.92 7.46 17.76
N ARG A 117 11.07 8.55 17.01
CA ARG A 117 11.46 9.86 17.52
C ARG A 117 10.27 10.72 17.96
N LYS A 118 9.04 10.20 17.84
CA LYS A 118 7.78 10.85 18.21
C LYS A 118 7.60 12.26 17.59
N ILE A 119 8.04 12.41 16.33
CA ILE A 119 8.08 13.70 15.63
C ILE A 119 6.67 14.32 15.55
N HIS A 120 5.65 13.52 15.23
CA HIS A 120 4.26 13.94 15.17
C HIS A 120 3.74 14.50 16.51
N LYS A 121 4.14 13.88 17.64
CA LYS A 121 3.76 14.36 18.99
C LYS A 121 4.48 15.64 19.36
N ALA A 122 5.77 15.72 19.06
CA ALA A 122 6.56 16.93 19.30
C ALA A 122 6.01 18.11 18.51
N TYR A 123 5.68 17.88 17.23
CA TYR A 123 5.08 18.89 16.36
C TYR A 123 3.72 19.40 16.89
N ASN A 124 2.82 18.52 17.30
CA ASN A 124 1.53 18.92 17.87
C ASN A 124 1.69 19.71 19.18
N ARG A 125 2.59 19.25 20.09
CA ARG A 125 2.87 19.97 21.35
C ARG A 125 3.36 21.39 21.12
N THR A 126 4.29 21.59 20.19
CA THR A 126 4.83 22.93 19.93
C THR A 126 3.80 23.88 19.34
N LYS A 127 2.82 23.40 18.59
CA LYS A 127 1.66 24.21 18.14
C LYS A 127 0.80 24.71 19.29
N GLU A 128 0.76 23.97 20.38
CA GLU A 128 0.05 24.33 21.62
C GLU A 128 0.97 25.06 22.63
N TYR A 129 2.13 25.55 22.19
CA TYR A 129 3.17 26.18 23.01
C TYR A 129 3.70 25.30 24.15
N ASN A 130 3.49 23.98 24.08
CA ASN A 130 4.05 23.01 25.01
C ASN A 130 5.43 22.55 24.51
N PHE A 131 6.50 23.13 25.06
CA PHE A 131 7.90 22.82 24.73
C PHE A 131 8.52 21.76 25.65
N ASN A 132 7.70 21.05 26.46
CA ASN A 132 8.18 19.99 27.33
C ASN A 132 8.54 18.74 26.51
N ILE A 133 9.76 18.26 26.66
CA ILE A 133 10.30 17.08 25.95
C ILE A 133 10.09 15.74 26.68
N ASN A 134 9.49 15.76 27.88
CA ASN A 134 9.24 14.55 28.66
C ASN A 134 8.37 13.55 27.86
N GLY A 135 8.81 12.29 27.84
CA GLY A 135 8.13 11.22 27.13
C GLY A 135 8.37 11.22 25.60
N LEU A 136 9.25 12.08 25.08
CA LEU A 136 9.61 12.11 23.65
C LEU A 136 10.90 11.33 23.31
N SER A 137 11.50 10.63 24.29
CA SER A 137 12.68 9.81 24.05
C SER A 137 12.41 8.72 23.02
N GLY A 138 13.34 8.50 22.11
CA GLY A 138 13.41 7.40 21.16
C GLY A 138 14.73 6.65 21.30
N MET A 139 14.98 5.70 20.39
CA MET A 139 16.25 4.97 20.30
C MET A 139 17.05 5.41 19.07
N ASP A 140 18.38 5.30 19.14
CA ASP A 140 19.22 5.42 17.95
C ASP A 140 19.06 4.19 17.07
N LEU A 141 18.95 4.37 15.77
CA LEU A 141 18.89 3.26 14.81
C LEU A 141 20.29 2.71 14.49
N HIS A 142 21.33 3.53 14.63
CA HIS A 142 22.72 3.10 14.44
C HIS A 142 23.06 1.91 15.34
N GLY A 143 23.63 0.85 14.74
CA GLY A 143 23.99 -0.38 15.43
C GLY A 143 22.83 -1.32 15.78
N LYS A 144 21.58 -0.93 15.54
CA LYS A 144 20.39 -1.79 15.69
C LYS A 144 20.24 -2.76 14.54
N THR A 145 19.42 -3.78 14.73
CA THR A 145 19.13 -4.80 13.72
C THR A 145 17.78 -4.52 13.07
N ALA A 146 17.78 -4.38 11.76
CA ALA A 146 16.58 -4.35 10.92
C ALA A 146 16.32 -5.73 10.34
N GLY A 147 15.15 -6.31 10.63
CA GLY A 147 14.61 -7.49 9.98
C GLY A 147 13.73 -7.08 8.80
N VAL A 148 14.04 -7.55 7.62
CA VAL A 148 13.30 -7.20 6.40
C VAL A 148 12.69 -8.45 5.79
N ILE A 149 11.35 -8.49 5.73
CA ILE A 149 10.60 -9.60 5.15
C ILE A 149 10.17 -9.23 3.75
N GLY A 150 10.75 -9.91 2.74
CA GLY A 150 10.62 -9.60 1.33
C GLY A 150 11.76 -8.73 0.82
N THR A 151 12.58 -9.27 -0.09
CA THR A 151 13.76 -8.60 -0.67
C THR A 151 13.58 -8.29 -2.16
N GLY A 152 12.33 -8.00 -2.56
CA GLY A 152 12.01 -7.46 -3.87
C GLY A 152 12.58 -6.06 -4.08
N LYS A 153 12.12 -5.33 -5.10
CA LYS A 153 12.63 -3.99 -5.42
C LYS A 153 12.55 -3.03 -4.23
N ILE A 154 11.39 -2.97 -3.56
CA ILE A 154 11.15 -2.07 -2.41
C ILE A 154 12.01 -2.49 -1.21
N GLY A 155 11.98 -3.80 -0.84
CA GLY A 155 12.73 -4.29 0.31
C GLY A 155 14.23 -4.05 0.19
N ARG A 156 14.82 -4.19 -1.00
CA ARG A 156 16.24 -3.91 -1.22
C ARG A 156 16.59 -2.42 -1.07
N ILE A 157 15.71 -1.52 -1.50
CA ILE A 157 15.89 -0.08 -1.27
C ILE A 157 15.80 0.24 0.22
N PHE A 158 14.80 -0.31 0.92
CA PHE A 158 14.68 -0.14 2.37
C PHE A 158 15.92 -0.67 3.11
N ILE A 159 16.45 -1.84 2.71
CA ILE A 159 17.72 -2.38 3.24
C ILE A 159 18.86 -1.38 3.04
N SER A 160 19.02 -0.82 1.84
CA SER A 160 20.07 0.17 1.57
C SER A 160 19.93 1.41 2.45
N ILE A 161 18.69 1.87 2.69
CA ILE A 161 18.44 2.99 3.62
C ILE A 161 18.84 2.60 5.04
N CYS A 162 18.49 1.40 5.53
CA CYS A 162 18.89 0.90 6.84
C CYS A 162 20.41 0.81 6.99
N GLN A 163 21.10 0.32 5.96
CA GLN A 163 22.58 0.28 5.94
C GLN A 163 23.18 1.69 6.00
N GLY A 164 22.57 2.67 5.30
CA GLY A 164 22.95 4.09 5.40
C GLY A 164 22.81 4.67 6.80
N PHE A 165 21.88 4.16 7.62
CA PHE A 165 21.75 4.47 9.05
C PHE A 165 22.75 3.72 9.94
N GLY A 166 23.61 2.86 9.38
CA GLY A 166 24.53 2.04 10.14
C GLY A 166 23.87 0.88 10.88
N MET A 167 22.70 0.44 10.43
CA MET A 167 22.01 -0.72 10.99
C MET A 167 22.59 -2.04 10.46
N LYS A 168 22.49 -3.09 11.28
CA LYS A 168 22.66 -4.48 10.80
C LYS A 168 21.37 -4.91 10.13
N VAL A 169 21.49 -5.70 9.04
CA VAL A 169 20.31 -6.18 8.31
C VAL A 169 20.23 -7.70 8.37
N LEU A 170 19.08 -8.21 8.77
CA LEU A 170 18.64 -9.58 8.61
C LEU A 170 17.49 -9.60 7.62
N ALA A 171 17.52 -10.49 6.65
CA ALA A 171 16.48 -10.58 5.62
C ALA A 171 15.85 -11.96 5.57
N TYR A 172 14.58 -12.01 5.21
CA TYR A 172 13.88 -13.24 4.85
C TYR A 172 13.20 -13.06 3.50
N ASP A 173 13.44 -14.01 2.61
CA ASP A 173 12.76 -14.13 1.32
C ASP A 173 12.78 -15.62 0.92
N PRO A 174 11.69 -16.20 0.40
CA PRO A 174 11.71 -17.59 -0.12
C PRO A 174 12.65 -17.76 -1.31
N TYR A 175 13.02 -16.66 -1.98
CA TYR A 175 13.95 -16.63 -3.12
C TYR A 175 15.14 -15.70 -2.84
N PRO A 176 16.06 -16.08 -1.92
CA PRO A 176 17.16 -15.23 -1.49
C PRO A 176 18.13 -14.91 -2.63
N ASN A 177 18.56 -13.65 -2.73
CA ASN A 177 19.62 -13.26 -3.62
C ASN A 177 20.98 -13.70 -3.07
N LYS A 178 21.70 -14.53 -3.82
CA LYS A 178 22.99 -15.07 -3.40
C LYS A 178 24.12 -14.02 -3.36
N ASP A 179 23.95 -12.92 -4.10
CA ASP A 179 24.93 -11.83 -4.20
C ASP A 179 24.62 -10.67 -3.25
N ALA A 180 23.72 -10.89 -2.27
CA ALA A 180 23.37 -9.86 -1.30
C ALA A 180 24.49 -9.61 -0.30
N ASP A 181 24.68 -8.35 0.05
CA ASP A 181 25.64 -7.88 1.06
C ASP A 181 25.05 -7.85 2.50
N TYR A 182 23.91 -8.54 2.69
CA TYR A 182 23.23 -8.71 3.97
C TYR A 182 22.87 -10.19 4.20
N LYS A 183 22.60 -10.53 5.48
CA LYS A 183 22.42 -11.92 5.89
C LYS A 183 20.95 -12.35 5.75
N TYR A 184 20.70 -13.45 5.01
CA TYR A 184 19.40 -14.14 5.04
C TYR A 184 19.34 -15.10 6.24
N VAL A 185 18.19 -15.14 6.89
CA VAL A 185 17.88 -15.99 8.05
C VAL A 185 16.46 -16.55 7.92
N ASP A 186 16.10 -17.53 8.74
CA ASP A 186 14.73 -17.95 8.92
C ASP A 186 13.91 -16.92 9.68
N LEU A 187 12.57 -17.03 9.62
CA LEU A 187 11.65 -16.08 10.27
C LEU A 187 11.83 -16.04 11.79
N ASP A 188 12.07 -17.19 12.43
CA ASP A 188 12.25 -17.29 13.87
C ASP A 188 13.46 -16.49 14.34
N THR A 189 14.58 -16.64 13.65
CA THR A 189 15.80 -15.84 13.90
C THR A 189 15.56 -14.36 13.65
N LEU A 190 14.87 -14.03 12.55
CA LEU A 190 14.54 -12.65 12.22
C LEU A 190 13.69 -12.02 13.33
N PHE A 191 12.64 -12.68 13.80
CA PHE A 191 11.77 -12.14 14.86
C PHE A 191 12.54 -11.94 16.18
N ARG A 192 13.39 -12.89 16.58
CA ARG A 192 14.13 -12.81 17.85
C ARG A 192 15.24 -11.76 17.86
N GLU A 193 15.91 -11.55 16.73
CA GLU A 193 17.10 -10.72 16.67
C GLU A 193 16.85 -9.28 16.22
N SER A 194 15.68 -8.98 15.64
CA SER A 194 15.40 -7.67 15.09
C SER A 194 14.91 -6.66 16.15
N ASP A 195 15.39 -5.44 16.05
CA ASP A 195 14.90 -4.28 16.80
C ASP A 195 13.81 -3.54 15.98
N ILE A 196 13.88 -3.64 14.66
CA ILE A 196 12.90 -3.16 13.70
C ILE A 196 12.54 -4.30 12.77
N ILE A 197 11.26 -4.47 12.45
CA ILE A 197 10.80 -5.42 11.43
C ILE A 197 9.99 -4.65 10.40
N SER A 198 10.35 -4.80 9.11
CA SER A 198 9.64 -4.13 8.02
C SER A 198 9.18 -5.13 6.97
N LEU A 199 7.90 -4.99 6.55
CA LEU A 199 7.26 -5.91 5.63
C LEU A 199 7.25 -5.33 4.22
N HIS A 200 7.82 -6.08 3.27
CA HIS A 200 7.92 -5.73 1.85
C HIS A 200 7.61 -6.94 0.94
N CYS A 201 6.89 -7.93 1.46
CA CYS A 201 6.44 -9.10 0.72
C CYS A 201 5.00 -8.93 0.22
N PRO A 202 4.58 -9.63 -0.84
CA PRO A 202 3.20 -9.66 -1.28
C PRO A 202 2.31 -10.43 -0.29
N LEU A 203 1.01 -10.14 -0.28
CA LEU A 203 0.02 -10.95 0.41
C LEU A 203 -0.33 -12.17 -0.46
N THR A 204 -0.07 -13.35 0.07
CA THR A 204 -0.40 -14.66 -0.51
C THR A 204 -0.95 -15.56 0.59
N GLU A 205 -1.41 -16.75 0.25
CA GLU A 205 -1.82 -17.74 1.28
C GLU A 205 -0.70 -18.06 2.28
N GLN A 206 0.57 -18.07 1.81
CA GLN A 206 1.74 -18.37 2.64
C GLN A 206 2.21 -17.19 3.50
N THR A 207 1.87 -15.95 3.11
CA THR A 207 2.29 -14.74 3.83
C THR A 207 1.14 -14.10 4.59
N LYS A 208 -0.11 -14.56 4.38
CA LYS A 208 -1.24 -14.09 5.17
C LYS A 208 -0.96 -14.37 6.65
N HIS A 209 -1.12 -13.31 7.47
CA HIS A 209 -0.85 -13.35 8.91
C HIS A 209 0.56 -13.86 9.26
N ILE A 210 1.56 -13.54 8.42
CA ILE A 210 2.97 -13.86 8.77
C ILE A 210 3.40 -13.18 10.08
N ILE A 211 2.69 -12.13 10.48
CA ILE A 211 2.75 -11.50 11.80
C ILE A 211 1.47 -11.88 12.55
N ASP A 212 1.51 -13.02 13.20
CA ASP A 212 0.48 -13.57 14.07
C ASP A 212 0.90 -13.54 15.55
N GLU A 213 0.13 -14.16 16.42
CA GLU A 213 0.41 -14.25 17.86
C GLU A 213 1.74 -14.99 18.14
N GLU A 214 2.07 -16.04 17.37
CA GLU A 214 3.31 -16.78 17.53
C GLU A 214 4.51 -15.91 17.13
N ALA A 215 4.45 -15.23 16.00
CA ALA A 215 5.48 -14.31 15.53
C ALA A 215 5.76 -13.21 16.55
N VAL A 216 4.69 -12.58 17.08
CA VAL A 216 4.80 -11.52 18.09
C VAL A 216 5.43 -12.05 19.38
N SER A 217 5.13 -13.27 19.80
CA SER A 217 5.67 -13.87 21.03
C SER A 217 7.20 -14.05 20.98
N LYS A 218 7.78 -14.08 19.78
CA LYS A 218 9.22 -14.22 19.53
C LYS A 218 9.97 -12.88 19.46
N MET A 219 9.25 -11.76 19.28
CA MET A 219 9.82 -10.43 19.11
C MET A 219 10.37 -9.88 20.42
N LYS A 220 11.31 -8.92 20.31
CA LYS A 220 11.80 -8.18 21.48
C LYS A 220 10.74 -7.18 21.98
N PRO A 221 10.66 -6.90 23.27
CA PRO A 221 9.66 -5.96 23.82
C PRO A 221 9.75 -4.53 23.29
N HIS A 222 10.85 -4.15 22.67
CA HIS A 222 11.03 -2.84 22.06
C HIS A 222 10.97 -2.84 20.54
N THR A 223 10.68 -3.99 19.91
CA THR A 223 10.60 -4.10 18.45
C THR A 223 9.54 -3.15 17.89
N ILE A 224 9.91 -2.41 16.85
CA ILE A 224 8.96 -1.61 16.06
C ILE A 224 8.65 -2.35 14.76
N LEU A 225 7.38 -2.62 14.53
CA LEU A 225 6.88 -3.18 13.28
C LEU A 225 6.52 -2.08 12.29
N VAL A 226 6.93 -2.20 11.04
CA VAL A 226 6.56 -1.29 9.94
C VAL A 226 5.88 -2.10 8.85
N ASN A 227 4.66 -1.70 8.47
CA ASN A 227 3.93 -2.33 7.36
C ASN A 227 3.42 -1.27 6.37
N THR A 228 4.08 -1.19 5.22
CA THR A 228 3.69 -0.38 4.06
C THR A 228 3.39 -1.26 2.84
N SER A 229 3.06 -2.54 3.09
CA SER A 229 2.84 -3.53 2.04
C SER A 229 1.36 -3.89 1.88
N ARG A 230 0.86 -4.82 2.72
CA ARG A 230 -0.55 -5.23 2.75
C ARG A 230 -1.00 -5.47 4.18
N GLY A 231 -2.23 -5.02 4.52
CA GLY A 231 -2.79 -5.16 5.87
C GLY A 231 -2.87 -6.62 6.32
N GLY A 232 -3.36 -7.52 5.50
CA GLY A 232 -3.52 -8.94 5.80
C GLY A 232 -2.21 -9.73 6.04
N LEU A 233 -1.04 -9.09 5.97
CA LEU A 233 0.22 -9.67 6.46
C LEU A 233 0.28 -9.72 7.98
N CYS A 234 -0.49 -8.87 8.66
CA CYS A 234 -0.61 -8.82 10.11
C CYS A 234 -2.00 -9.27 10.52
N GLU A 235 -2.09 -10.20 11.46
CA GLU A 235 -3.36 -10.49 12.12
C GLU A 235 -3.71 -9.30 13.04
N SER A 236 -4.75 -8.54 12.68
CA SER A 236 -5.11 -7.27 13.33
C SER A 236 -5.29 -7.42 14.85
N LYS A 237 -5.95 -8.50 15.28
CA LYS A 237 -6.22 -8.78 16.71
C LYS A 237 -4.96 -9.14 17.49
N ALA A 238 -4.07 -9.97 16.91
CA ALA A 238 -2.80 -10.35 17.54
C ALA A 238 -1.90 -9.11 17.71
N LEU A 239 -1.79 -8.29 16.67
CA LEU A 239 -1.03 -7.06 16.69
C LEU A 239 -1.57 -6.06 17.74
N PHE A 240 -2.89 -5.85 17.77
CA PHE A 240 -3.55 -4.99 18.76
C PHE A 240 -3.24 -5.44 20.20
N ASN A 241 -3.42 -6.72 20.50
CA ASN A 241 -3.16 -7.26 21.83
C ASN A 241 -1.68 -7.10 22.22
N ALA A 242 -0.76 -7.38 21.30
CA ALA A 242 0.67 -7.23 21.52
C ALA A 242 1.08 -5.78 21.87
N LEU A 243 0.50 -4.82 21.17
CA LEU A 243 0.74 -3.39 21.39
C LEU A 243 0.14 -2.91 22.71
N LYS A 244 -1.09 -3.34 23.03
CA LYS A 244 -1.81 -3.03 24.27
C LYS A 244 -1.07 -3.57 25.49
N GLU A 245 -0.59 -4.79 25.41
CA GLU A 245 0.15 -5.49 26.47
C GLU A 245 1.63 -5.11 26.52
N LYS A 246 2.10 -4.26 25.60
CA LYS A 246 3.49 -3.83 25.47
C LYS A 246 4.47 -5.00 25.24
N ARG A 247 4.01 -6.03 24.58
CA ARG A 247 4.86 -7.16 24.15
C ARG A 247 5.81 -6.77 23.01
N ILE A 248 5.41 -5.74 22.23
CA ILE A 248 6.28 -5.07 21.27
C ILE A 248 6.26 -3.55 21.51
N GLY A 249 7.28 -2.86 21.01
CA GLY A 249 7.50 -1.42 21.28
C GLY A 249 6.52 -0.51 20.55
N GLY A 250 6.12 -0.87 19.33
CA GLY A 250 5.21 -0.06 18.53
C GLY A 250 4.95 -0.60 17.13
N ALA A 251 4.01 0.00 16.43
CA ALA A 251 3.72 -0.30 15.04
C ALA A 251 3.51 0.98 14.21
N ALA A 252 4.06 1.01 13.01
CA ALA A 252 3.85 2.03 12.00
C ALA A 252 3.20 1.37 10.77
N LEU A 253 1.95 1.70 10.53
CA LEU A 253 1.07 1.01 9.60
C LEU A 253 0.57 2.00 8.55
N ASP A 254 0.91 1.78 7.29
CA ASP A 254 0.28 2.48 6.16
C ASP A 254 -0.89 1.70 5.58
N VAL A 255 -1.04 0.45 6.01
CA VAL A 255 -2.07 -0.49 5.56
C VAL A 255 -2.72 -1.18 6.76
N TYR A 256 -3.98 -1.57 6.59
CA TYR A 256 -4.77 -2.27 7.59
C TYR A 256 -5.54 -3.44 6.95
N GLU A 257 -5.82 -4.51 7.68
CA GLU A 257 -6.41 -5.73 7.12
C GLU A 257 -7.78 -5.47 6.50
N GLU A 258 -8.62 -4.69 7.18
CA GLU A 258 -9.98 -4.32 6.77
C GLU A 258 -10.07 -2.89 6.21
N GLU A 259 -8.99 -2.39 5.60
CA GLU A 259 -8.88 -0.99 5.14
C GLU A 259 -9.88 -0.57 4.06
N ALA A 260 -10.45 -1.52 3.30
CA ALA A 260 -11.25 -1.23 2.11
C ALA A 260 -12.50 -0.35 2.38
N GLU A 261 -13.06 -0.42 3.60
CA GLU A 261 -14.23 0.37 3.99
C GLU A 261 -13.86 1.78 4.49
N TRP A 262 -12.61 1.96 4.94
CA TRP A 262 -12.21 3.14 5.71
C TRP A 262 -11.22 4.05 4.98
N PHE A 263 -10.27 3.48 4.25
CA PHE A 263 -9.18 4.25 3.67
C PHE A 263 -9.58 4.98 2.39
N PHE A 264 -8.95 6.12 2.15
CA PHE A 264 -9.19 7.07 1.05
C PHE A 264 -10.50 7.87 1.15
N GLU A 265 -11.26 7.75 2.25
CA GLU A 265 -12.51 8.49 2.48
C GLU A 265 -12.41 9.35 3.76
N ASP A 266 -13.26 10.39 3.84
CA ASP A 266 -13.36 11.24 5.02
C ASP A 266 -14.50 10.76 5.93
N HIS A 267 -14.14 10.17 7.05
CA HIS A 267 -15.07 9.70 8.09
C HIS A 267 -15.05 10.58 9.35
N SER A 268 -14.47 11.79 9.27
CA SER A 268 -14.26 12.65 10.44
C SER A 268 -15.55 13.04 11.16
N GLU A 269 -16.66 13.18 10.44
CA GLU A 269 -17.96 13.54 11.01
C GLU A 269 -18.74 12.33 11.53
N GLN A 270 -18.57 11.16 10.92
CA GLN A 270 -19.37 9.95 11.22
C GLN A 270 -18.64 9.00 12.18
N GLY A 271 -17.30 9.14 12.27
CA GLY A 271 -16.44 8.17 12.95
C GLY A 271 -16.33 6.86 12.18
N ILE A 272 -15.59 5.92 12.76
CA ILE A 272 -15.40 4.58 12.21
C ILE A 272 -16.06 3.55 13.13
N GLN A 273 -16.62 2.48 12.54
CA GLN A 273 -17.29 1.40 13.29
C GLN A 273 -16.38 0.20 13.54
N ASP A 274 -15.12 0.27 13.10
CA ASP A 274 -14.10 -0.72 13.40
C ASP A 274 -13.40 -0.39 14.72
N ASP A 275 -13.77 -1.11 15.77
CA ASP A 275 -13.21 -0.92 17.12
C ASP A 275 -11.69 -1.15 17.15
N THR A 276 -11.18 -2.10 16.37
CA THR A 276 -9.75 -2.42 16.34
C THR A 276 -8.95 -1.28 15.72
N LEU A 277 -9.38 -0.77 14.57
CA LEU A 277 -8.76 0.37 13.91
C LEU A 277 -8.86 1.63 14.78
N ALA A 278 -10.02 1.91 15.37
CA ALA A 278 -10.22 3.04 16.28
C ALA A 278 -9.26 3.01 17.48
N LEU A 279 -9.10 1.83 18.08
CA LEU A 279 -8.18 1.66 19.19
C LEU A 279 -6.71 1.73 18.76
N LEU A 280 -6.33 1.14 17.63
CA LEU A 280 -4.98 1.24 17.09
C LEU A 280 -4.60 2.71 16.82
N THR A 281 -5.47 3.50 16.20
CA THR A 281 -5.21 4.92 15.92
C THR A 281 -5.08 5.76 17.19
N ALA A 282 -5.75 5.37 18.29
CA ALA A 282 -5.67 6.04 19.59
C ALA A 282 -4.42 5.68 20.40
N MET A 283 -3.73 4.58 20.07
CA MET A 283 -2.58 4.11 20.85
C MET A 283 -1.36 5.02 20.70
N PRO A 284 -0.67 5.34 21.82
CA PRO A 284 0.49 6.25 21.80
C PRO A 284 1.74 5.65 21.15
N ASN A 285 1.81 4.36 20.95
CA ASN A 285 2.89 3.61 20.32
C ASN A 285 2.52 3.06 18.93
N VAL A 286 1.46 3.59 18.34
CA VAL A 286 1.01 3.26 16.99
C VAL A 286 0.95 4.53 16.14
N LEU A 287 1.34 4.40 14.88
CA LEU A 287 1.17 5.41 13.83
C LEU A 287 0.46 4.74 12.67
N VAL A 288 -0.72 5.25 12.31
CA VAL A 288 -1.50 4.78 11.16
C VAL A 288 -1.55 5.89 10.12
N THR A 289 -1.33 5.54 8.86
CA THR A 289 -1.56 6.38 7.69
C THR A 289 -2.44 5.63 6.69
N SER A 290 -3.05 6.34 5.76
CA SER A 290 -4.16 5.82 4.94
C SER A 290 -3.69 5.31 3.57
N HIS A 291 -2.80 4.30 3.55
CA HIS A 291 -2.28 3.64 2.34
C HIS A 291 -1.69 4.64 1.34
N GLN A 292 -0.88 5.57 1.84
CA GLN A 292 -0.32 6.68 1.07
C GLN A 292 1.18 6.55 0.76
N ALA A 293 1.80 5.42 1.09
CA ALA A 293 3.25 5.24 0.88
C ALA A 293 3.69 5.41 -0.59
N PHE A 294 2.77 5.25 -1.53
CA PHE A 294 3.03 5.47 -2.96
C PHE A 294 2.95 6.95 -3.38
N LEU A 295 2.36 7.84 -2.58
CA LEU A 295 1.90 9.16 -2.98
C LEU A 295 3.07 10.14 -3.12
N THR A 296 3.82 10.04 -4.22
CA THR A 296 4.84 10.99 -4.66
C THR A 296 4.56 11.47 -6.08
N GLU A 297 5.11 12.63 -6.45
CA GLU A 297 4.91 13.19 -7.80
C GLU A 297 5.42 12.22 -8.89
N GLU A 298 6.56 11.58 -8.66
CA GLU A 298 7.16 10.60 -9.57
C GLU A 298 6.28 9.36 -9.73
N ALA A 299 5.73 8.85 -8.63
CA ALA A 299 4.84 7.69 -8.66
C ALA A 299 3.54 8.01 -9.39
N LEU A 300 2.89 9.14 -9.07
CA LEU A 300 1.64 9.55 -9.68
C LEU A 300 1.79 9.82 -11.18
N LYS A 301 2.87 10.47 -11.59
CA LYS A 301 3.19 10.66 -13.00
C LYS A 301 3.38 9.33 -13.72
N ASN A 302 4.17 8.42 -13.16
CA ASN A 302 4.41 7.09 -13.73
C ASN A 302 3.11 6.26 -13.81
N ILE A 303 2.24 6.35 -12.80
CA ILE A 303 0.92 5.71 -12.82
C ILE A 303 0.10 6.21 -14.01
N ALA A 304 0.02 7.52 -14.24
CA ALA A 304 -0.72 8.09 -15.34
C ALA A 304 -0.10 7.67 -16.71
N GLU A 305 1.22 7.78 -16.85
CA GLU A 305 1.93 7.39 -18.07
C GLU A 305 1.70 5.92 -18.43
N VAL A 306 1.87 5.00 -17.48
CA VAL A 306 1.71 3.55 -17.72
C VAL A 306 0.24 3.19 -17.97
N THR A 307 -0.70 3.81 -17.25
CA THR A 307 -2.14 3.57 -17.48
C THR A 307 -2.55 3.99 -18.88
N LEU A 308 -2.12 5.18 -19.32
CA LEU A 308 -2.42 5.67 -20.68
C LEU A 308 -1.67 4.87 -21.74
N GLN A 309 -0.43 4.42 -21.49
CA GLN A 309 0.31 3.54 -22.39
C GLN A 309 -0.39 2.19 -22.57
N ASN A 310 -0.96 1.60 -21.51
CA ASN A 310 -1.76 0.38 -21.61
C ASN A 310 -2.98 0.58 -22.50
N ALA A 311 -3.64 1.74 -22.43
CA ALA A 311 -4.75 2.10 -23.32
C ALA A 311 -4.28 2.28 -24.76
N ASP A 312 -3.16 2.98 -24.99
CA ASP A 312 -2.56 3.15 -26.32
C ASP A 312 -2.24 1.79 -26.96
N ASP A 313 -1.64 0.87 -26.23
CA ASP A 313 -1.26 -0.45 -26.74
C ASP A 313 -2.50 -1.29 -27.05
N TYR A 314 -3.54 -1.22 -26.21
CA TYR A 314 -4.81 -1.89 -26.48
C TYR A 314 -5.48 -1.37 -27.77
N PHE A 315 -5.66 -0.07 -27.89
CA PHE A 315 -6.33 0.51 -29.06
C PHE A 315 -5.52 0.40 -30.35
N ALA A 316 -4.21 0.24 -30.25
CA ALA A 316 -3.32 -0.05 -31.38
C ALA A 316 -3.24 -1.56 -31.73
N GLY A 317 -3.92 -2.42 -30.99
CA GLY A 317 -3.89 -3.88 -31.20
C GLY A 317 -2.52 -4.51 -30.90
N LYS A 318 -1.71 -3.87 -30.05
CA LYS A 318 -0.41 -4.38 -29.62
C LYS A 318 -0.55 -5.39 -28.49
N LYS A 319 0.55 -6.10 -28.20
CA LYS A 319 0.64 -6.96 -27.03
C LYS A 319 0.55 -6.14 -25.75
N LEU A 320 -0.27 -6.60 -24.80
CA LEU A 320 -0.44 -5.96 -23.50
C LEU A 320 0.56 -6.56 -22.50
N GLU A 321 1.68 -5.87 -22.28
CA GLU A 321 2.73 -6.36 -21.38
C GLU A 321 2.29 -6.38 -19.89
N ASN A 322 1.29 -5.58 -19.54
CA ASN A 322 0.78 -5.43 -18.16
C ASN A 322 -0.60 -6.09 -17.97
N GLU A 323 -0.98 -7.03 -18.86
CA GLU A 323 -2.24 -7.76 -18.76
C GLU A 323 -2.26 -8.61 -17.48
N ILE A 324 -3.41 -8.62 -16.81
CA ILE A 324 -3.71 -9.51 -15.67
C ILE A 324 -4.19 -10.84 -16.28
N VAL A 325 -3.45 -11.93 -16.05
CA VAL A 325 -3.69 -13.26 -16.58
C VAL A 325 -3.73 -14.32 -15.49
#